data_64f23eb04f2025b9be722aff031165a1
#
_entry.id   64f23eb04f2025b9be722aff031165a1
#
_cell.length_a   1.000
_cell.length_b   1.000
_cell.length_c   1.000
_cell.angle_alpha   90.00
_cell.angle_beta   90.00
_cell.angle_gamma   90.00
#
_symmetry.space_group_name_H-M   'P 1'
#
loop_
_entity.id
_entity.type
_entity.pdbx_description
1 polymer ?
#
loop_
_entity_poly.entity_id
_entity_poly.type
_entity_poly.pdbx_seq_one_letter_code
_entity_poly.pdbx_strand_id
1 'polypeptide(L)'
;GDVYKRQPEAIAKGYIQKEIQDSAYKWQMDIEKGDRIIVGVNKFQQEEEPPKNLLRVDGSVGKLQADKIAALKARRDNAKVEETLAALEKGCADESVNLMPLILDAVRAYATEGEICGVMRKVFGEYQSHTAL
;
A
#
# COMPACT_ATOMS: atom_id res chain seq x y z
N GLY A 1 -29.40 11.39 4.61
CA GLY A 1 -28.33 11.87 5.50
C GLY A 1 -27.68 10.81 6.39
N ASP A 2 -28.35 9.71 6.73
CA ASP A 2 -27.86 8.74 7.74
C ASP A 2 -26.87 7.67 7.17
N VAL A 3 -26.87 7.44 5.88
CA VAL A 3 -26.05 6.40 5.26
C VAL A 3 -24.56 6.66 5.51
N TYR A 4 -24.11 7.89 5.30
CA TYR A 4 -22.69 8.24 5.47
C TYR A 4 -22.20 8.20 6.92
N LYS A 5 -23.09 8.34 7.89
CA LYS A 5 -22.75 8.28 9.33
C LYS A 5 -22.63 6.84 9.82
N ARG A 6 -23.41 5.92 9.25
CA ARG A 6 -23.45 4.51 9.66
C ARG A 6 -22.35 3.67 9.01
N GLN A 7 -21.88 4.02 7.80
CA GLN A 7 -20.85 3.28 7.12
C GLN A 7 -19.50 3.22 7.87
N PRO A 8 -18.93 4.33 8.38
CA PRO A 8 -17.70 4.25 9.16
C PRO A 8 -17.84 3.37 10.40
N GLU A 9 -18.97 3.41 11.07
CA GLU A 9 -19.25 2.58 12.24
C GLU A 9 -19.37 1.08 11.87
N ALA A 10 -20.02 0.76 10.75
CA ALA A 10 -20.12 -0.61 10.24
C ALA A 10 -18.74 -1.17 9.82
N ILE A 11 -17.88 -0.35 9.21
CA ILE A 11 -16.49 -0.70 8.88
C ILE A 11 -15.69 -0.95 10.16
N ALA A 12 -15.77 -0.03 11.13
CA ALA A 12 -15.08 -0.15 12.41
C ALA A 12 -15.48 -1.39 13.21
N LYS A 13 -16.75 -1.81 13.11
CA LYS A 13 -17.28 -3.03 13.72
C LYS A 13 -17.01 -4.31 12.93
N GLY A 14 -16.37 -4.22 11.76
CA GLY A 14 -16.06 -5.37 10.92
C GLY A 14 -17.26 -5.96 10.17
N TYR A 15 -18.44 -5.34 10.22
CA TYR A 15 -19.66 -5.87 9.60
C TYR A 15 -19.52 -6.03 8.08
N ILE A 16 -19.02 -4.99 7.40
CA ILE A 16 -18.85 -5.02 5.94
C ILE A 16 -17.82 -6.06 5.54
N GLN A 17 -16.72 -6.15 6.27
CA GLN A 17 -15.66 -7.13 6.04
C GLN A 17 -16.19 -8.56 6.17
N LYS A 18 -16.99 -8.81 7.21
CA LYS A 18 -17.62 -10.12 7.43
C LYS A 18 -18.55 -10.51 6.29
N GLU A 19 -19.44 -9.63 5.84
CA GLU A 19 -20.35 -9.88 4.71
C GLU A 19 -19.58 -10.21 3.40
N ILE A 20 -18.47 -9.50 3.16
CA ILE A 20 -17.60 -9.77 2.01
C ILE A 20 -16.96 -11.16 2.12
N GLN A 21 -16.45 -11.52 3.30
CA GLN A 21 -15.82 -12.81 3.54
C GLN A 21 -16.82 -13.97 3.40
N ASP A 22 -17.98 -13.85 4.01
CA ASP A 22 -19.05 -14.87 3.94
C ASP A 22 -19.50 -15.07 2.49
N SER A 23 -19.65 -13.97 1.73
CA SER A 23 -20.00 -14.01 0.31
C SER A 23 -18.88 -14.66 -0.54
N ALA A 24 -17.62 -14.30 -0.29
CA ALA A 24 -16.48 -14.87 -1.01
C ALA A 24 -16.32 -16.37 -0.70
N TYR A 25 -16.50 -16.78 0.54
CA TYR A 25 -16.47 -18.19 0.93
C TYR A 25 -17.56 -19.01 0.22
N LYS A 26 -18.81 -18.50 0.23
CA LYS A 26 -19.91 -19.14 -0.47
C LYS A 26 -19.64 -19.25 -1.97
N TRP A 27 -19.14 -18.18 -2.58
CA TRP A 27 -18.76 -18.17 -3.98
C TRP A 27 -17.71 -19.24 -4.30
N GLN A 28 -16.68 -19.35 -3.48
CA GLN A 28 -15.63 -20.37 -3.66
C GLN A 28 -16.20 -21.79 -3.53
N MET A 29 -17.05 -22.03 -2.54
CA MET A 29 -17.69 -23.33 -2.35
C MET A 29 -18.58 -23.72 -3.53
N ASP A 30 -19.32 -22.76 -4.11
CA ASP A 30 -20.16 -23.00 -5.29
C ASP A 30 -19.30 -23.41 -6.51
N ILE A 31 -18.09 -22.81 -6.66
CA ILE A 31 -17.14 -23.18 -7.72
C ILE A 31 -16.59 -24.59 -7.50
N GLU A 32 -16.17 -24.91 -6.28
CA GLU A 32 -15.58 -26.22 -5.95
C GLU A 32 -16.61 -27.36 -6.10
N LYS A 33 -17.86 -27.12 -5.76
CA LYS A 33 -18.97 -28.08 -5.96
C LYS A 33 -19.39 -28.21 -7.42
N GLY A 34 -18.99 -27.27 -8.28
CA GLY A 34 -19.43 -27.23 -9.67
C GLY A 34 -20.81 -26.60 -9.89
N ASP A 35 -21.44 -26.05 -8.84
CA ASP A 35 -22.71 -25.33 -8.93
C ASP A 35 -22.54 -24.00 -9.70
N ARG A 36 -21.34 -23.45 -9.67
CA ARG A 36 -20.94 -22.26 -10.42
C ARG A 36 -19.83 -22.59 -11.41
N ILE A 37 -20.07 -22.29 -12.68
CA ILE A 37 -19.12 -22.55 -13.75
C ILE A 37 -18.33 -21.29 -14.07
N ILE A 38 -17.00 -21.41 -14.02
CA ILE A 38 -16.06 -20.44 -14.57
C ILE A 38 -15.39 -21.10 -15.76
N VAL A 39 -15.68 -20.59 -16.95
CA VAL A 39 -15.15 -21.14 -18.21
C VAL A 39 -13.62 -21.08 -18.21
N GLY A 40 -12.98 -22.18 -18.56
CA GLY A 40 -11.54 -22.32 -18.56
C GLY A 40 -10.90 -22.56 -17.20
N VAL A 41 -11.68 -22.52 -16.10
CA VAL A 41 -11.18 -22.76 -14.74
C VAL A 41 -11.69 -24.11 -14.21
N ASN A 42 -12.98 -24.27 -14.02
CA ASN A 42 -13.55 -25.54 -13.51
C ASN A 42 -14.39 -26.28 -14.55
N LYS A 43 -14.62 -25.70 -15.73
CA LYS A 43 -15.27 -26.36 -16.90
C LYS A 43 -14.75 -25.78 -18.20
N PHE A 44 -14.79 -26.57 -19.25
CA PHE A 44 -14.31 -26.23 -20.60
C PHE A 44 -12.82 -25.81 -20.60
N GLN A 45 -12.02 -26.50 -19.82
CA GLN A 45 -10.59 -26.33 -19.83
C GLN A 45 -9.99 -26.84 -21.15
N GLN A 46 -8.94 -26.16 -21.61
CA GLN A 46 -8.13 -26.56 -22.76
C GLN A 46 -6.68 -26.67 -22.32
N GLU A 47 -5.96 -27.66 -22.84
CA GLU A 47 -4.52 -27.72 -22.68
C GLU A 47 -3.88 -26.65 -23.55
N GLU A 48 -3.23 -25.68 -22.93
CA GLU A 48 -2.51 -24.62 -23.62
C GLU A 48 -1.00 -24.70 -23.28
N GLU A 49 -0.18 -24.39 -24.28
CA GLU A 49 1.23 -24.18 -23.98
C GLU A 49 1.38 -22.99 -23.03
N PRO A 50 2.22 -23.10 -21.98
CA PRO A 50 2.47 -21.98 -21.10
C PRO A 50 2.99 -20.77 -21.89
N PRO A 51 2.54 -19.55 -21.57
CA PRO A 51 2.94 -18.37 -22.30
C PRO A 51 4.45 -18.22 -22.30
N LYS A 52 5.01 -18.07 -23.52
CA LYS A 52 6.44 -17.81 -23.75
C LYS A 52 6.70 -16.31 -23.54
N ASN A 53 7.88 -15.96 -23.10
CA ASN A 53 8.32 -14.56 -22.91
C ASN A 53 7.61 -13.79 -21.76
N LEU A 54 7.36 -14.46 -20.63
CA LEU A 54 6.95 -13.78 -19.44
C LEU A 54 8.02 -12.77 -18.99
N LEU A 55 7.58 -11.56 -18.67
CA LEU A 55 8.47 -10.56 -18.07
C LEU A 55 9.04 -11.09 -16.75
N ARG A 56 10.36 -11.24 -16.70
CA ARG A 56 11.09 -11.54 -15.47
C ARG A 56 11.93 -10.34 -15.11
N VAL A 57 11.67 -9.77 -13.95
CA VAL A 57 12.52 -8.69 -13.43
C VAL A 57 13.84 -9.30 -13.00
N ASP A 58 14.94 -8.81 -13.58
CA ASP A 58 16.28 -9.24 -13.21
C ASP A 58 16.59 -8.79 -11.77
N GLY A 59 17.03 -9.74 -10.92
CA GLY A 59 17.38 -9.45 -9.52
C GLY A 59 18.53 -8.42 -9.38
N SER A 60 19.35 -8.26 -10.41
CA SER A 60 20.42 -7.23 -10.44
C SER A 60 19.88 -5.80 -10.38
N VAL A 61 18.64 -5.56 -10.87
CA VAL A 61 18.00 -4.24 -10.86
C VAL A 61 17.81 -3.74 -9.42
N GLY A 62 17.39 -4.63 -8.51
CA GLY A 62 17.21 -4.29 -7.08
C GLY A 62 18.54 -3.83 -6.46
N LYS A 63 19.62 -4.59 -6.69
CA LYS A 63 20.96 -4.23 -6.20
C LYS A 63 21.43 -2.91 -6.80
N LEU A 64 21.29 -2.70 -8.10
CA LEU A 64 21.67 -1.45 -8.77
C LEU A 64 20.96 -0.23 -8.16
N GLN A 65 19.66 -0.33 -7.87
CA GLN A 65 18.91 0.76 -7.26
C GLN A 65 19.31 1.00 -5.81
N ALA A 66 19.57 -0.06 -5.03
CA ALA A 66 20.08 0.07 -3.66
C ALA A 66 21.43 0.79 -3.62
N ASP A 67 22.37 0.41 -4.53
CA ASP A 67 23.68 1.04 -4.65
C ASP A 67 23.56 2.53 -5.03
N LYS A 68 22.65 2.89 -5.94
CA LYS A 68 22.36 4.29 -6.30
C LYS A 68 21.84 5.11 -5.10
N ILE A 69 20.93 4.56 -4.31
CA ILE A 69 20.40 5.23 -3.12
C ILE A 69 21.48 5.38 -2.05
N ALA A 70 22.32 4.38 -1.85
CA ALA A 70 23.46 4.46 -0.92
C ALA A 70 24.44 5.58 -1.34
N ALA A 71 24.78 5.66 -2.62
CA ALA A 71 25.64 6.72 -3.15
C ALA A 71 24.98 8.11 -3.03
N LEU A 72 23.69 8.24 -3.23
CA LEU A 72 22.96 9.48 -3.02
C LEU A 72 23.03 9.92 -1.55
N LYS A 73 22.75 9.04 -0.61
CA LYS A 73 22.79 9.32 0.83
C LYS A 73 24.18 9.71 1.31
N ALA A 74 25.23 9.16 0.71
CA ALA A 74 26.63 9.51 1.04
C ALA A 74 27.04 10.92 0.59
N ARG A 75 26.44 11.44 -0.51
CA ARG A 75 26.83 12.73 -1.11
C ARG A 75 25.90 13.90 -0.80
N ARG A 76 24.65 13.63 -0.35
CA ARG A 76 23.66 14.67 -0.05
C ARG A 76 24.01 15.40 1.27
N ASP A 77 23.46 16.58 1.46
CA ASP A 77 23.52 17.29 2.75
C ASP A 77 22.53 16.63 3.74
N ASN A 78 23.04 15.75 4.59
CA ASN A 78 22.20 15.05 5.56
C ASN A 78 21.65 15.98 6.66
N ALA A 79 22.36 17.04 7.04
CA ALA A 79 21.87 18.03 8.02
C ALA A 79 20.61 18.74 7.46
N LYS A 80 20.63 19.10 6.15
CA LYS A 80 19.46 19.69 5.49
C LYS A 80 18.30 18.73 5.39
N VAL A 81 18.57 17.43 5.13
CA VAL A 81 17.52 16.39 5.14
C VAL A 81 16.88 16.28 6.52
N GLU A 82 17.66 16.20 7.58
CA GLU A 82 17.16 16.13 8.95
C GLU A 82 16.31 17.35 9.32
N GLU A 83 16.76 18.56 8.96
CA GLU A 83 16.01 19.80 9.17
C GLU A 83 14.63 19.76 8.49
N THR A 84 14.58 19.36 7.21
CA THR A 84 13.33 19.31 6.45
C THR A 84 12.40 18.21 6.93
N LEU A 85 12.92 17.06 7.33
CA LEU A 85 12.14 15.97 7.92
C LEU A 85 11.57 16.34 9.29
N ALA A 86 12.35 17.06 10.13
CA ALA A 86 11.85 17.58 11.41
C ALA A 86 10.75 18.63 11.21
N ALA A 87 10.89 19.51 10.21
CA ALA A 87 9.83 20.45 9.86
C ALA A 87 8.55 19.73 9.39
N LEU A 88 8.69 18.65 8.60
CA LEU A 88 7.57 17.82 8.18
C LEU A 88 6.91 17.12 9.37
N GLU A 89 7.68 16.53 10.30
CA GLU A 89 7.15 15.90 11.51
C GLU A 89 6.31 16.87 12.33
N LYS A 90 6.81 18.08 12.52
CA LYS A 90 6.07 19.14 13.22
C LYS A 90 4.81 19.55 12.49
N GLY A 91 4.85 19.67 11.15
CA GLY A 91 3.69 19.97 10.34
C GLY A 91 2.61 18.87 10.40
N CYS A 92 3.02 17.59 10.44
CA CYS A 92 2.09 16.47 10.56
C CYS A 92 1.29 16.46 11.87
N ALA A 93 1.80 17.09 12.92
CA ALA A 93 1.10 17.20 14.21
C ALA A 93 0.01 18.29 14.22
N ASP A 94 -0.10 19.11 13.19
CA ASP A 94 -1.08 20.20 13.08
C ASP A 94 -1.96 20.00 11.84
N GLU A 95 -3.22 19.64 12.05
CA GLU A 95 -4.20 19.37 10.98
C GLU A 95 -4.49 20.58 10.08
N SER A 96 -4.17 21.80 10.53
CA SER A 96 -4.36 23.03 9.74
C SER A 96 -3.25 23.26 8.72
N VAL A 97 -2.13 22.53 8.83
CA VAL A 97 -0.94 22.73 7.98
C VAL A 97 -1.05 21.94 6.68
N ASN A 98 -0.87 22.64 5.56
CA ASN A 98 -0.70 21.97 4.27
C ASN A 98 0.71 21.34 4.20
N LEU A 99 0.78 20.01 4.19
CA LEU A 99 2.04 19.26 4.20
C LEU A 99 2.79 19.29 2.85
N MET A 100 2.13 19.60 1.74
CA MET A 100 2.76 19.54 0.41
C MET A 100 4.02 20.40 0.26
N PRO A 101 4.06 21.66 0.71
CA PRO A 101 5.29 22.44 0.69
C PRO A 101 6.43 21.80 1.50
N LEU A 102 6.15 21.26 2.68
CA LEU A 102 7.15 20.60 3.54
C LEU A 102 7.70 19.31 2.91
N ILE A 103 6.82 18.53 2.26
CA ILE A 103 7.23 17.35 1.50
C ILE A 103 8.14 17.76 0.33
N LEU A 104 7.78 18.81 -0.41
CA LEU A 104 8.59 19.31 -1.53
C LEU A 104 9.98 19.78 -1.06
N ASP A 105 10.07 20.43 0.08
CA ASP A 105 11.35 20.86 0.64
C ASP A 105 12.23 19.67 1.06
N ALA A 106 11.63 18.62 1.64
CA ALA A 106 12.31 17.35 1.92
C ALA A 106 12.82 16.66 0.64
N VAL A 107 12.00 16.63 -0.41
CA VAL A 107 12.38 16.09 -1.74
C VAL A 107 13.54 16.89 -2.35
N ARG A 108 13.50 18.22 -2.28
CA ARG A 108 14.58 19.09 -2.76
C ARG A 108 15.88 18.90 -1.99
N ALA A 109 15.81 18.54 -0.72
CA ALA A 109 16.95 18.16 0.10
C ALA A 109 17.46 16.72 -0.19
N TYR A 110 16.84 16.00 -1.13
CA TYR A 110 17.11 14.59 -1.43
C TYR A 110 16.76 13.61 -0.30
N ALA A 111 15.75 13.92 0.50
CA ALA A 111 15.11 12.90 1.33
C ALA A 111 14.48 11.82 0.45
N THR A 112 14.62 10.57 0.86
CA THR A 112 13.99 9.44 0.15
C THR A 112 12.52 9.33 0.54
N GLU A 113 11.71 8.71 -0.32
CA GLU A 113 10.30 8.42 -0.03
C GLU A 113 10.14 7.69 1.32
N GLY A 114 11.00 6.69 1.57
CA GLY A 114 10.97 5.95 2.83
C GLY A 114 11.25 6.81 4.07
N GLU A 115 12.11 7.83 3.97
CA GLU A 115 12.38 8.78 5.06
C GLU A 115 11.17 9.70 5.28
N ILE A 116 10.58 10.24 4.22
CA ILE A 116 9.37 11.09 4.27
C ILE A 116 8.18 10.31 4.84
N CYS A 117 7.88 9.14 4.27
CA CYS A 117 6.79 8.27 4.75
C CYS A 117 7.04 7.76 6.18
N GLY A 118 8.30 7.54 6.55
CA GLY A 118 8.68 7.14 7.91
C GLY A 118 8.29 8.18 8.95
N VAL A 119 8.53 9.47 8.66
CA VAL A 119 8.12 10.59 9.51
C VAL A 119 6.59 10.67 9.61
N MET A 120 5.89 10.59 8.49
CA MET A 120 4.42 10.62 8.45
C MET A 120 3.81 9.43 9.21
N ARG A 121 4.36 8.23 9.04
CA ARG A 121 3.93 7.02 9.75
C ARG A 121 4.11 7.13 11.26
N LYS A 122 5.19 7.78 11.71
CA LYS A 122 5.45 8.02 13.14
C LYS A 122 4.37 8.88 13.79
N VAL A 123 3.82 9.86 13.08
CA VAL A 123 2.79 10.78 13.59
C VAL A 123 1.39 10.22 13.41
N PHE A 124 1.07 9.72 12.22
CA PHE A 124 -0.29 9.25 11.87
C PHE A 124 -0.54 7.78 12.23
N GLY A 125 0.51 6.99 12.46
CA GLY A 125 0.40 5.55 12.62
C GLY A 125 0.14 4.83 11.30
N GLU A 126 -0.19 3.56 11.40
CA GLU A 126 -0.56 2.70 10.28
C GLU A 126 -1.96 2.12 10.51
N TYR A 127 -2.75 2.08 9.44
CA TYR A 127 -4.05 1.42 9.49
C TYR A 127 -3.87 -0.08 9.69
N GLN A 128 -4.45 -0.59 10.77
CA GLN A 128 -4.54 -2.02 11.03
C GLN A 128 -5.92 -2.51 10.59
N SER A 129 -5.95 -3.36 9.57
CA SER A 129 -7.19 -4.01 9.15
C SER A 129 -7.62 -5.00 10.23
N HIS A 130 -8.78 -4.78 10.83
CA HIS A 130 -9.41 -5.77 11.69
C HIS A 130 -10.08 -6.82 10.79
N THR A 131 -9.37 -7.92 10.54
CA THR A 131 -9.98 -9.10 9.96
C THR A 131 -10.75 -9.79 11.08
N ALA A 132 -12.07 -9.65 11.09
CA ALA A 132 -12.92 -10.46 11.96
C ALA A 132 -12.86 -11.90 11.41
N LEU A 133 -12.10 -12.76 12.07
CA LEU A 133 -12.16 -14.22 11.90
C LEU A 133 -13.38 -14.77 12.63
#